data_d0b7ce5387adeb45847bb02e9fe05c90
#
_entry.id   d0b7ce5387adeb45847bb02e9fe05c90
#
_cell.length_a   1.000
_cell.length_b   1.000
_cell.length_c   1.000
_cell.angle_alpha   90.00
_cell.angle_beta   90.00
_cell.angle_gamma   90.00
#
_symmetry.space_group_name_H-M   'P 1'
#
loop_
_entity.id
_entity.type
_entity.pdbx_description
1 polymer ?
#
loop_
_entity_poly.entity_id
_entity_poly.type
_entity_poly.pdbx_seq_one_letter_code
_entity_poly.pdbx_strand_id
1 'polypeptide(L)'
;MSITKAVERIEVNITVNGQGYQRVIEPRLLLVQFLREELRLTGTRIGCDTTYCGACTVLLEGKPVKSCTVLAVQADQSEIMTVEALEQDDELHPLQTAFSEHHGLQCGYCTPGMLMSSYALLANNPKPSQKEIRKAIAGNLCRCTGYHNIFVAIEAA
;
A
#
# COMPACT_ATOMS: atom_id res chain seq x y z
N MET A 1 18.03 31.14 -23.54
CA MET A 1 16.73 30.64 -24.01
C MET A 1 16.07 29.89 -22.86
N SER A 2 15.06 30.49 -22.23
CA SER A 2 14.33 29.84 -21.11
C SER A 2 13.28 28.90 -21.71
N ILE A 3 13.49 27.59 -21.57
CA ILE A 3 12.53 26.57 -22.00
C ILE A 3 11.73 26.14 -20.75
N THR A 4 10.99 27.05 -20.17
CA THR A 4 9.92 26.74 -19.23
C THR A 4 8.60 26.65 -19.99
N LYS A 5 8.37 25.58 -20.76
CA LYS A 5 7.01 25.19 -21.10
C LYS A 5 6.31 24.81 -19.81
N ALA A 6 5.21 25.48 -19.50
CA ALA A 6 4.34 25.05 -18.40
C ALA A 6 3.98 23.57 -18.65
N VAL A 7 4.19 22.74 -17.64
CA VAL A 7 3.76 21.34 -17.69
C VAL A 7 2.24 21.33 -17.74
N GLU A 8 1.68 20.72 -18.81
CA GLU A 8 0.24 20.54 -18.91
C GLU A 8 -0.25 19.73 -17.72
N ARG A 9 -1.28 20.21 -17.04
CA ARG A 9 -1.87 19.51 -15.90
C ARG A 9 -3.14 18.80 -16.34
N ILE A 10 -3.38 17.64 -15.76
CA ILE A 10 -4.52 16.77 -16.08
C ILE A 10 -5.39 16.62 -14.84
N GLU A 11 -6.71 16.74 -15.01
CA GLU A 11 -7.67 16.44 -13.98
C GLU A 11 -7.84 14.91 -13.85
N VAL A 12 -7.82 14.41 -12.62
CA VAL A 12 -8.06 13.01 -12.28
C VAL A 12 -9.13 12.92 -11.19
N ASN A 13 -9.93 11.87 -11.25
CA ASN A 13 -10.95 11.52 -10.28
C ASN A 13 -10.63 10.12 -9.73
N ILE A 14 -10.13 10.05 -8.50
CA ILE A 14 -9.69 8.80 -7.89
C ILE A 14 -10.45 8.60 -6.58
N THR A 15 -11.00 7.42 -6.38
CA THR A 15 -11.58 7.02 -5.10
C THR A 15 -10.50 6.41 -4.23
N VAL A 16 -10.29 6.95 -3.03
CA VAL A 16 -9.31 6.42 -2.07
C VAL A 16 -10.01 6.18 -0.74
N ASN A 17 -9.94 4.94 -0.26
CA ASN A 17 -10.58 4.52 0.99
C ASN A 17 -12.09 4.87 1.03
N GLY A 18 -12.78 4.66 -0.07
CA GLY A 18 -14.21 4.98 -0.22
C GLY A 18 -14.55 6.46 -0.42
N GLN A 19 -13.56 7.36 -0.39
CA GLN A 19 -13.77 8.79 -0.62
C GLN A 19 -13.28 9.21 -2.00
N GLY A 20 -14.13 9.92 -2.77
CA GLY A 20 -13.78 10.48 -4.08
C GLY A 20 -12.92 11.74 -3.97
N TYR A 21 -11.87 11.82 -4.76
CA TYR A 21 -10.95 12.97 -4.83
C TYR A 21 -10.78 13.42 -6.28
N GLN A 22 -11.13 14.68 -6.55
CA GLN A 22 -10.86 15.35 -7.81
C GLN A 22 -9.63 16.25 -7.65
N ARG A 23 -8.61 16.08 -8.48
CA ARG A 23 -7.35 16.83 -8.41
C ARG A 23 -6.82 17.15 -9.80
N VAL A 24 -6.15 18.27 -9.92
CA VAL A 24 -5.43 18.69 -11.15
C VAL A 24 -3.94 18.50 -10.91
N ILE A 25 -3.36 17.49 -11.53
CA ILE A 25 -2.00 17.00 -11.25
C ILE A 25 -1.09 17.06 -12.48
N GLU A 26 0.22 16.96 -12.25
CA GLU A 26 1.16 16.72 -13.33
C GLU A 26 1.08 15.27 -13.80
N PRO A 27 1.12 14.99 -15.13
CA PRO A 27 1.00 13.62 -15.66
C PRO A 27 2.05 12.63 -15.14
N ARG A 28 3.21 13.16 -14.70
CA ARG A 28 4.33 12.37 -14.16
C ARG A 28 4.23 12.07 -12.66
N LEU A 29 3.21 12.58 -11.97
CA LEU A 29 3.05 12.37 -10.53
C LEU A 29 2.83 10.88 -10.25
N LEU A 30 3.66 10.32 -9.36
CA LEU A 30 3.51 8.92 -8.94
C LEU A 30 2.32 8.78 -7.98
N LEU A 31 1.65 7.65 -8.03
CA LEU A 31 0.53 7.35 -7.16
C LEU A 31 0.91 7.47 -5.67
N VAL A 32 2.10 7.01 -5.29
CA VAL A 32 2.59 7.14 -3.91
C VAL A 32 2.73 8.60 -3.47
N GLN A 33 3.16 9.48 -4.37
CA GLN A 33 3.26 10.92 -4.08
C GLN A 33 1.87 11.56 -3.99
N PHE A 34 0.96 11.18 -4.89
CA PHE A 34 -0.44 11.60 -4.83
C PHE A 34 -1.06 11.26 -3.47
N LEU A 35 -0.94 10.02 -3.02
CA LEU A 35 -1.47 9.59 -1.72
C LEU A 35 -0.84 10.36 -0.56
N ARG A 36 0.47 10.51 -0.53
CA ARG A 36 1.20 11.09 0.60
C ARG A 36 1.17 12.62 0.64
N GLU A 37 1.30 13.27 -0.52
CA GLU A 37 1.51 14.73 -0.61
C GLU A 37 0.22 15.46 -0.89
N GLU A 38 -0.62 14.97 -1.80
CA GLU A 38 -1.90 15.59 -2.15
C GLU A 38 -3.03 15.23 -1.16
N LEU A 39 -3.07 13.96 -0.70
CA LEU A 39 -4.12 13.47 0.20
C LEU A 39 -3.68 13.37 1.66
N ARG A 40 -2.38 13.51 1.96
CA ARG A 40 -1.81 13.38 3.32
C ARG A 40 -1.98 12.00 3.95
N LEU A 41 -2.22 10.97 3.15
CA LEU A 41 -2.25 9.57 3.59
C LEU A 41 -0.81 9.03 3.68
N THR A 42 -0.19 9.20 4.84
CA THR A 42 1.24 8.93 5.03
C THR A 42 1.57 7.51 5.45
N GLY A 43 0.58 6.67 5.71
CA GLY A 43 0.74 5.24 6.00
C GLY A 43 1.40 4.49 4.85
N THR A 44 1.09 4.84 3.60
CA THR A 44 1.81 4.33 2.43
C THR A 44 3.24 4.87 2.41
N ARG A 45 4.26 4.01 2.57
CA ARG A 45 5.64 4.42 2.80
C ARG A 45 6.53 4.26 1.56
N ILE A 46 7.59 5.08 1.46
CA ILE A 46 8.60 5.01 0.39
C ILE A 46 9.92 4.52 1.01
N GLY A 47 10.25 3.24 0.84
CA GLY A 47 11.49 2.66 1.38
C GLY A 47 12.60 2.51 0.33
N CYS A 48 12.30 2.70 -0.94
CA CYS A 48 13.26 2.69 -2.06
C CYS A 48 12.70 3.52 -3.21
N ASP A 49 13.51 3.70 -4.26
CA ASP A 49 13.13 4.30 -5.55
C ASP A 49 13.24 3.29 -6.72
N THR A 50 13.38 2.01 -6.40
CA THR A 50 13.76 0.94 -7.32
C THR A 50 12.71 -0.18 -7.43
N THR A 51 11.51 0.02 -6.90
CA THR A 51 10.38 -0.94 -6.97
C THR A 51 10.55 -2.22 -6.14
N TYR A 52 11.67 -2.39 -5.43
CA TYR A 52 11.99 -3.65 -4.73
C TYR A 52 11.30 -3.80 -3.37
N CYS A 53 11.28 -2.74 -2.53
CA CYS A 53 11.01 -2.91 -1.11
C CYS A 53 9.55 -3.23 -0.75
N GLY A 54 8.57 -2.84 -1.57
CA GLY A 54 7.14 -3.09 -1.32
C GLY A 54 6.52 -2.29 -0.17
N ALA A 55 7.25 -1.37 0.49
CA ALA A 55 6.69 -0.54 1.55
C ALA A 55 5.55 0.37 1.08
N CYS A 56 5.50 0.66 -0.23
CA CYS A 56 4.48 1.46 -0.89
C CYS A 56 3.30 0.64 -1.43
N THR A 57 3.14 -0.62 -1.05
CA THR A 57 2.04 -1.45 -1.54
C THR A 57 0.70 -0.89 -1.07
N VAL A 58 -0.21 -0.72 -2.04
CA VAL A 58 -1.63 -0.37 -1.86
C VAL A 58 -2.47 -1.34 -2.67
N LEU A 59 -3.78 -1.36 -2.48
CA LEU A 59 -4.66 -2.07 -3.40
C LEU A 59 -5.19 -1.10 -4.45
N LEU A 60 -5.05 -1.45 -5.70
CA LEU A 60 -5.67 -0.79 -6.84
C LEU A 60 -6.67 -1.78 -7.44
N GLU A 61 -7.94 -1.45 -7.43
CA GLU A 61 -9.02 -2.36 -7.84
C GLU A 61 -8.91 -3.74 -7.13
N GLY A 62 -8.66 -3.71 -5.81
CA GLY A 62 -8.49 -4.91 -4.98
C GLY A 62 -7.20 -5.70 -5.20
N LYS A 63 -6.31 -5.28 -6.10
CA LYS A 63 -5.05 -5.95 -6.41
C LYS A 63 -3.86 -5.23 -5.80
N PRO A 64 -2.91 -5.94 -5.14
CA PRO A 64 -1.74 -5.32 -4.54
C PRO A 64 -0.79 -4.80 -5.63
N VAL A 65 -0.51 -3.51 -5.60
CA VAL A 65 0.42 -2.82 -6.51
C VAL A 65 1.43 -1.99 -5.73
N LYS A 66 2.60 -1.79 -6.29
CA LYS A 66 3.61 -0.87 -5.74
C LYS A 66 3.34 0.54 -6.27
N SER A 67 2.74 1.38 -5.47
CA SER A 67 2.30 2.73 -5.87
C SER A 67 3.44 3.65 -6.35
N CYS A 68 4.70 3.31 -6.04
CA CYS A 68 5.87 4.04 -6.56
C CYS A 68 6.18 3.76 -8.06
N THR A 69 5.44 2.86 -8.72
CA THR A 69 5.60 2.53 -10.14
C THR A 69 4.33 2.75 -10.95
N VAL A 70 3.30 3.29 -10.32
CA VAL A 70 2.05 3.67 -10.96
C VAL A 70 2.00 5.19 -11.04
N LEU A 71 1.71 5.74 -12.21
CA LEU A 71 1.42 7.16 -12.34
C LEU A 71 0.00 7.43 -11.83
N ALA A 72 -0.22 8.53 -11.13
CA ALA A 72 -1.54 8.87 -10.60
C ALA A 72 -2.60 9.00 -11.71
N VAL A 73 -2.21 9.45 -12.91
CA VAL A 73 -3.10 9.51 -14.07
C VAL A 73 -3.56 8.14 -14.58
N GLN A 74 -2.80 7.07 -14.29
CA GLN A 74 -3.20 5.68 -14.63
C GLN A 74 -4.26 5.12 -13.68
N ALA A 75 -4.43 5.74 -12.52
CA ALA A 75 -5.42 5.38 -11.52
C ALA A 75 -6.69 6.25 -11.62
N ASP A 76 -6.83 7.06 -12.67
CA ASP A 76 -8.05 7.82 -12.91
C ASP A 76 -9.26 6.89 -12.97
N GLN A 77 -10.38 7.29 -12.35
CA GLN A 77 -11.62 6.52 -12.21
C GLN A 77 -11.47 5.17 -11.47
N SER A 78 -10.34 4.92 -10.80
CA SER A 78 -10.09 3.68 -10.07
C SER A 78 -10.34 3.84 -8.57
N GLU A 79 -10.52 2.67 -7.91
CA GLU A 79 -10.59 2.57 -6.45
C GLU A 79 -9.25 2.12 -5.87
N ILE A 80 -8.80 2.85 -4.85
CA ILE A 80 -7.55 2.59 -4.12
C ILE A 80 -7.86 2.39 -2.65
N MET A 81 -7.30 1.33 -2.08
CA MET A 81 -7.32 1.09 -0.64
C MET A 81 -5.89 1.18 -0.09
N THR A 82 -5.71 1.99 0.94
CA THR A 82 -4.46 2.13 1.68
C THR A 82 -4.58 1.52 3.08
N VAL A 83 -3.47 1.44 3.80
CA VAL A 83 -3.44 0.85 5.15
C VAL A 83 -4.34 1.58 6.14
N GLU A 84 -4.60 2.85 5.93
CA GLU A 84 -5.50 3.66 6.76
C GLU A 84 -6.95 3.17 6.73
N ALA A 85 -7.37 2.46 5.68
CA ALA A 85 -8.72 1.92 5.58
C ALA A 85 -8.90 0.57 6.30
N LEU A 86 -7.85 0.00 6.86
CA LEU A 86 -7.95 -1.25 7.62
C LEU A 86 -8.62 -1.05 8.98
N GLU A 87 -8.34 0.08 9.63
CA GLU A 87 -9.00 0.46 10.88
C GLU A 87 -10.42 0.94 10.59
N GLN A 88 -11.39 0.46 11.35
CA GLN A 88 -12.78 0.86 11.25
C GLN A 88 -13.34 1.10 12.67
N ASP A 89 -14.06 2.19 12.86
CA ASP A 89 -14.73 2.54 14.11
C ASP A 89 -13.79 2.50 15.35
N ASP A 90 -12.56 3.00 15.20
CA ASP A 90 -11.49 2.96 16.21
C ASP A 90 -11.05 1.52 16.62
N GLU A 91 -11.43 0.51 15.84
CA GLU A 91 -11.00 -0.88 16.05
C GLU A 91 -9.98 -1.31 14.98
N LEU A 92 -8.89 -1.91 15.46
CA LEU A 92 -7.88 -2.48 14.57
C LEU A 92 -8.44 -3.68 13.81
N HIS A 93 -8.12 -3.76 12.53
CA HIS A 93 -8.42 -4.95 11.74
C HIS A 93 -7.73 -6.19 12.37
N PRO A 94 -8.34 -7.41 12.35
CA PRO A 94 -7.75 -8.63 12.90
C PRO A 94 -6.30 -8.87 12.46
N LEU A 95 -5.97 -8.56 11.22
CA LEU A 95 -4.60 -8.65 10.71
C LEU A 95 -3.63 -7.68 11.42
N GLN A 96 -4.06 -6.46 11.76
CA GLN A 96 -3.25 -5.50 12.51
C GLN A 96 -3.04 -5.98 13.96
N THR A 97 -4.09 -6.48 14.59
CA THR A 97 -4.05 -7.09 15.92
C THR A 97 -3.09 -8.27 15.95
N ALA A 98 -3.19 -9.19 14.97
CA ALA A 98 -2.30 -10.34 14.86
C ALA A 98 -0.82 -9.93 14.67
N PHE A 99 -0.54 -8.89 13.87
CA PHE A 99 0.82 -8.36 13.73
C PHE A 99 1.37 -7.80 15.05
N SER A 100 0.53 -7.22 15.89
CA SER A 100 0.91 -6.74 17.23
C SER A 100 1.17 -7.90 18.18
N GLU A 101 0.22 -8.82 18.30
CA GLU A 101 0.26 -9.93 19.27
C GLU A 101 1.37 -10.94 18.98
N HIS A 102 1.62 -11.24 17.71
CA HIS A 102 2.66 -12.19 17.29
C HIS A 102 3.99 -11.52 16.96
N HIS A 103 4.16 -10.24 17.31
CA HIS A 103 5.41 -9.49 17.07
C HIS A 103 5.84 -9.49 15.59
N GLY A 104 4.87 -9.40 14.68
CA GLY A 104 5.09 -9.35 13.23
C GLY A 104 5.77 -8.07 12.74
N LEU A 105 6.13 -7.17 13.65
CA LEU A 105 6.80 -5.90 13.35
C LEU A 105 7.85 -5.56 14.40
N GLN A 106 8.85 -4.74 14.01
CA GLN A 106 9.84 -4.13 14.91
C GLN A 106 9.88 -2.63 14.64
N CYS A 107 10.65 -2.14 13.65
CA CYS A 107 10.66 -0.71 13.31
C CYS A 107 9.35 -0.21 12.71
N GLY A 108 8.48 -1.08 12.22
CA GLY A 108 7.17 -0.74 11.64
C GLY A 108 7.22 -0.16 10.22
N TYR A 109 8.41 0.05 9.62
CA TYR A 109 8.49 0.75 8.33
C TYR A 109 7.90 -0.04 7.16
N CYS A 110 8.11 -1.36 7.09
CA CYS A 110 7.56 -2.24 6.06
C CYS A 110 6.12 -2.67 6.36
N THR A 111 5.64 -2.47 7.58
CA THR A 111 4.36 -3.02 8.07
C THR A 111 3.16 -2.62 7.23
N PRO A 112 2.97 -1.36 6.81
CA PRO A 112 1.85 -1.00 5.95
C PRO A 112 1.80 -1.80 4.66
N GLY A 113 2.92 -1.92 3.95
CA GLY A 113 2.98 -2.70 2.72
C GLY A 113 2.77 -4.20 2.94
N MET A 114 3.30 -4.75 4.06
CA MET A 114 3.05 -6.14 4.45
C MET A 114 1.57 -6.38 4.73
N LEU A 115 0.91 -5.51 5.47
CA LEU A 115 -0.53 -5.58 5.77
C LEU A 115 -1.36 -5.57 4.49
N MET A 116 -1.10 -4.65 3.56
CA MET A 116 -1.85 -4.57 2.30
C MET A 116 -1.68 -5.80 1.43
N SER A 117 -0.46 -6.35 1.32
CA SER A 117 -0.22 -7.60 0.59
C SER A 117 -0.90 -8.81 1.25
N SER A 118 -0.87 -8.86 2.58
CA SER A 118 -1.50 -9.94 3.36
C SER A 118 -3.02 -9.85 3.32
N TYR A 119 -3.58 -8.65 3.41
CA TYR A 119 -5.01 -8.40 3.28
C TYR A 119 -5.54 -8.90 1.93
N ALA A 120 -4.85 -8.56 0.83
CA ALA A 120 -5.23 -9.05 -0.50
C ALA A 120 -5.18 -10.58 -0.60
N LEU A 121 -4.22 -11.24 0.05
CA LEU A 121 -4.16 -12.69 0.12
C LEU A 121 -5.36 -13.27 0.87
N LEU A 122 -5.60 -12.78 2.10
CA LEU A 122 -6.66 -13.31 2.99
C LEU A 122 -8.06 -13.06 2.43
N ALA A 123 -8.28 -11.94 1.75
CA ALA A 123 -9.54 -11.65 1.06
C ALA A 123 -9.86 -12.68 -0.04
N ASN A 124 -8.84 -13.22 -0.72
CA ASN A 124 -9.00 -14.23 -1.77
C ASN A 124 -8.89 -15.67 -1.26
N ASN A 125 -8.14 -15.89 -0.19
CA ASN A 125 -7.93 -17.19 0.43
C ASN A 125 -7.82 -17.02 1.96
N PRO A 126 -8.92 -17.23 2.71
CA PRO A 126 -8.95 -17.05 4.16
C PRO A 126 -8.10 -18.04 4.96
N LYS A 127 -7.63 -19.12 4.34
CA LYS A 127 -6.78 -20.13 5.00
C LYS A 127 -5.59 -20.47 4.11
N PRO A 128 -4.67 -19.53 3.90
CA PRO A 128 -3.55 -19.74 3.01
C PRO A 128 -2.54 -20.70 3.63
N SER A 129 -1.94 -21.53 2.79
CA SER A 129 -0.75 -22.30 3.18
C SER A 129 0.46 -21.36 3.39
N GLN A 130 1.44 -21.79 4.16
CA GLN A 130 2.69 -21.04 4.32
C GLN A 130 3.38 -20.70 2.98
N LYS A 131 3.26 -21.58 1.99
CA LYS A 131 3.80 -21.32 0.65
C LYS A 131 3.09 -20.16 -0.04
N GLU A 132 1.78 -20.05 0.11
CA GLU A 132 0.99 -18.96 -0.45
C GLU A 132 1.29 -17.65 0.26
N ILE A 133 1.42 -17.67 1.60
CA ILE A 133 1.84 -16.50 2.38
C ILE A 133 3.21 -16.00 1.91
N ARG A 134 4.21 -16.90 1.82
CA ARG A 134 5.55 -16.55 1.31
C ARG A 134 5.49 -15.92 -0.07
N LYS A 135 4.67 -16.46 -0.96
CA LYS A 135 4.50 -15.94 -2.32
C LYS A 135 3.86 -14.55 -2.31
N ALA A 136 2.82 -14.35 -1.49
CA ALA A 136 2.09 -13.08 -1.43
C ALA A 136 2.96 -11.92 -0.95
N ILE A 137 3.82 -12.15 0.06
CA ILE A 137 4.70 -11.11 0.62
C ILE A 137 6.11 -11.11 0.04
N ALA A 138 6.41 -11.95 -0.97
CA ALA A 138 7.75 -12.03 -1.58
C ALA A 138 8.23 -10.69 -2.15
N GLY A 139 7.31 -9.80 -2.52
CA GLY A 139 7.59 -8.45 -2.99
C GLY A 139 7.79 -7.41 -1.89
N ASN A 140 7.72 -7.78 -0.60
CA ASN A 140 7.80 -6.88 0.55
C ASN A 140 9.04 -7.20 1.39
N LEU A 141 9.96 -6.25 1.51
CA LEU A 141 11.21 -6.44 2.24
C LEU A 141 11.07 -6.00 3.70
N CYS A 142 11.47 -6.88 4.62
CA CYS A 142 11.65 -6.56 6.02
C CYS A 142 13.10 -6.83 6.43
N ARG A 143 13.79 -5.83 6.97
CA ARG A 143 15.19 -5.96 7.43
C ARG A 143 15.29 -6.40 8.90
N CYS A 144 14.20 -6.32 9.65
CA CYS A 144 14.23 -6.46 11.10
C CYS A 144 13.84 -7.85 11.60
N THR A 145 12.71 -8.42 11.09
CA THR A 145 12.02 -9.55 11.74
C THR A 145 12.50 -10.94 11.31
N GLY A 146 13.24 -11.04 10.21
CA GLY A 146 13.55 -12.34 9.60
C GLY A 146 12.32 -13.09 9.07
N TYR A 147 11.16 -12.41 8.97
CA TYR A 147 9.87 -12.87 8.42
C TYR A 147 9.12 -13.91 9.25
N HIS A 148 9.75 -14.65 10.15
CA HIS A 148 9.08 -15.74 10.89
C HIS A 148 7.80 -15.26 11.57
N ASN A 149 7.90 -14.23 12.39
CA ASN A 149 6.75 -13.68 13.11
C ASN A 149 5.71 -13.03 12.19
N ILE A 150 6.13 -12.52 11.04
CA ILE A 150 5.19 -12.04 10.01
C ILE A 150 4.33 -13.19 9.48
N PHE A 151 4.94 -14.35 9.19
CA PHE A 151 4.18 -15.53 8.76
C PHE A 151 3.20 -15.99 9.82
N VAL A 152 3.64 -16.08 11.09
CA VAL A 152 2.78 -16.46 12.22
C VAL A 152 1.60 -15.49 12.36
N ALA A 153 1.86 -14.19 12.26
CA ALA A 153 0.81 -13.17 12.33
C ALA A 153 -0.23 -13.29 11.20
N ILE A 154 0.21 -13.59 9.97
CA ILE A 154 -0.70 -13.77 8.84
C ILE A 154 -1.52 -15.06 8.97
N GLU A 155 -0.93 -16.13 9.50
CA GLU A 155 -1.62 -17.41 9.74
C GLU A 155 -2.68 -17.31 10.87
N ALA A 156 -2.48 -16.38 11.81
CA ALA A 156 -3.35 -16.19 12.97
C ALA A 156 -4.50 -15.21 12.74
N ALA A 157 -4.44 -14.42 11.66
CA ALA A 157 -5.45 -13.43 11.31
C ALA A 157 -6.58 -14.08 10.53
#